data_ce4ab6e8628206594b3ecdf62275cbec
#
_entry.id   ce4ab6e8628206594b3ecdf62275cbec
#
_cell.length_a   1.000
_cell.length_b   1.000
_cell.length_c   1.000
_cell.angle_alpha   90.00
_cell.angle_beta   90.00
_cell.angle_gamma   90.00
#
_symmetry.space_group_name_H-M   'P 1'
#
loop_
_entity.id
_entity.type
_entity.pdbx_description
1 polymer ?
#
loop_
_entity_poly.entity_id
_entity_poly.type
_entity_poly.pdbx_seq_one_letter_code
_entity_poly.pdbx_strand_id
1 'polypeptide(L)'
;MKFIIGDSKKAVKFTTIINHLKQFTSNILIHLKPEGFYIQCLDDSHCCLFECELDPSWFEEYSFEYEKTIGISLSTFYKVLNARQESQSIELVLDEENDDIVCVNCIKGANGYFDKYFELSLINIEMECMKITPPETLVDLTMETKTFCDMINQFMIFDDVLMITFTEEKIGLTASGSDGKMRTEINIDDVKEYQIAEQIELKQSYSLRYINMMCHFNKLSSELYMGFSDAMPMLMKYDLGENSHASFHLAPKITDEQDE
;
A
#
# COMPACT_ATOMS: atom_id res chain seq x y z
N MET A 1 8.96 -6.64 24.25
CA MET A 1 8.45 -5.68 23.25
C MET A 1 7.30 -6.30 22.50
N LYS A 2 6.18 -5.61 22.32
CA LYS A 2 4.99 -6.19 21.63
C LYS A 2 4.07 -5.14 21.04
N PHE A 3 3.21 -5.60 20.10
CA PHE A 3 1.99 -4.90 19.74
C PHE A 3 0.80 -5.86 19.68
N ILE A 4 -0.43 -5.32 19.85
CA ILE A 4 -1.68 -6.06 19.78
C ILE A 4 -2.64 -5.36 18.83
N ILE A 5 -3.22 -6.12 17.91
CA ILE A 5 -4.31 -5.70 17.02
C ILE A 5 -5.56 -6.45 17.47
N GLY A 6 -6.39 -5.82 18.32
CA GLY A 6 -7.61 -6.40 18.86
C GLY A 6 -8.83 -6.19 17.96
N ASP A 7 -8.90 -5.05 17.26
CA ASP A 7 -9.99 -4.76 16.33
C ASP A 7 -9.94 -5.67 15.08
N SER A 8 -11.06 -6.37 14.81
CA SER A 8 -11.14 -7.34 13.71
C SER A 8 -10.97 -6.69 12.34
N LYS A 9 -11.44 -5.45 12.12
CA LYS A 9 -11.29 -4.74 10.85
C LYS A 9 -9.84 -4.34 10.63
N LYS A 10 -9.16 -3.84 11.68
CA LYS A 10 -7.72 -3.54 11.62
C LYS A 10 -6.89 -4.81 11.37
N ALA A 11 -7.23 -5.93 12.00
CA ALA A 11 -6.58 -7.22 11.76
C ALA A 11 -6.75 -7.69 10.31
N VAL A 12 -7.92 -7.49 9.69
CA VAL A 12 -8.15 -7.76 8.27
C VAL A 12 -7.31 -6.82 7.39
N LYS A 13 -7.26 -5.52 7.69
CA LYS A 13 -6.41 -4.57 6.94
C LYS A 13 -4.94 -4.97 7.01
N PHE A 14 -4.42 -5.28 8.19
CA PHE A 14 -3.05 -5.71 8.40
C PHE A 14 -2.73 -7.00 7.60
N THR A 15 -3.60 -8.00 7.71
CA THR A 15 -3.46 -9.25 6.94
C THR A 15 -3.51 -9.00 5.42
N THR A 16 -4.35 -8.06 4.96
CA THR A 16 -4.45 -7.67 3.55
C THR A 16 -3.14 -7.05 3.06
N ILE A 17 -2.53 -6.14 3.84
CA ILE A 17 -1.23 -5.55 3.52
C ILE A 17 -0.19 -6.65 3.32
N ILE A 18 -0.01 -7.53 4.31
CA ILE A 18 0.99 -8.61 4.25
C ILE A 18 0.70 -9.57 3.09
N ASN A 19 -0.57 -9.86 2.79
CA ASN A 19 -0.93 -10.72 1.67
C ASN A 19 -0.51 -10.16 0.31
N HIS A 20 -0.82 -8.89 0.07
CA HIS A 20 -0.62 -8.31 -1.26
C HIS A 20 0.81 -7.81 -1.48
N LEU A 21 1.56 -7.52 -0.42
CA LEU A 21 3.00 -7.21 -0.52
C LEU A 21 3.82 -8.36 -1.15
N LYS A 22 3.36 -9.60 -1.07
CA LYS A 22 3.99 -10.74 -1.74
C LYS A 22 4.10 -10.61 -3.27
N GLN A 23 3.36 -9.69 -3.87
CA GLN A 23 3.43 -9.40 -5.30
C GLN A 23 4.61 -8.47 -5.65
N PHE A 24 5.14 -7.75 -4.67
CA PHE A 24 6.26 -6.81 -4.81
C PHE A 24 7.59 -7.43 -4.38
N THR A 25 7.59 -8.21 -3.30
CA THR A 25 8.80 -8.81 -2.74
C THR A 25 8.48 -10.11 -1.97
N SER A 26 9.49 -10.95 -1.77
CA SER A 26 9.37 -12.18 -0.97
C SER A 26 9.58 -11.97 0.52
N ASN A 27 10.36 -10.97 0.88
CA ASN A 27 10.78 -10.69 2.25
C ASN A 27 10.68 -9.20 2.54
N ILE A 28 10.45 -8.84 3.80
CA ILE A 28 10.38 -7.43 4.24
C ILE A 28 11.20 -7.18 5.49
N LEU A 29 11.65 -5.94 5.64
CA LEU A 29 12.06 -5.37 6.92
C LEU A 29 10.87 -4.67 7.56
N ILE A 30 10.63 -4.97 8.82
CA ILE A 30 9.67 -4.28 9.67
C ILE A 30 10.44 -3.49 10.70
N HIS A 31 10.23 -2.18 10.73
CA HIS A 31 10.82 -1.27 11.70
C HIS A 31 9.78 -0.98 12.77
N LEU A 32 10.10 -1.41 13.98
CA LEU A 32 9.29 -1.22 15.19
C LEU A 32 9.96 -0.13 16.01
N LYS A 33 9.38 1.07 16.01
CA LYS A 33 9.93 2.28 16.63
C LYS A 33 9.00 2.77 17.74
N PRO A 34 9.47 3.55 18.71
CA PRO A 34 8.59 4.20 19.69
C PRO A 34 7.48 5.03 19.01
N GLU A 35 7.77 5.63 17.86
CA GLU A 35 6.87 6.47 17.07
C GLU A 35 5.85 5.66 16.26
N GLY A 36 6.04 4.33 16.10
CA GLY A 36 5.12 3.45 15.39
C GLY A 36 5.79 2.34 14.58
N PHE A 37 4.95 1.63 13.87
CA PHE A 37 5.32 0.54 12.97
C PHE A 37 5.56 1.09 11.56
N TYR A 38 6.65 0.68 10.92
CA TYR A 38 6.99 1.09 9.57
C TYR A 38 7.47 -0.07 8.71
N ILE A 39 6.97 -0.13 7.49
CA ILE A 39 7.49 -0.99 6.42
C ILE A 39 7.77 -0.13 5.20
N GLN A 40 8.90 -0.37 4.56
CA GLN A 40 9.18 0.12 3.21
C GLN A 40 9.70 -1.05 2.37
N CYS A 41 9.21 -1.17 1.15
CA CYS A 41 9.78 -2.10 0.18
C CYS A 41 9.71 -1.55 -1.23
N LEU A 42 10.76 -1.81 -1.99
CA LEU A 42 10.86 -1.51 -3.41
C LEU A 42 10.65 -2.80 -4.19
N ASP A 43 9.92 -2.76 -5.29
CA ASP A 43 9.76 -3.92 -6.16
C ASP A 43 11.09 -4.27 -6.88
N ASP A 44 11.20 -5.51 -7.38
CA ASP A 44 12.43 -6.01 -8.01
C ASP A 44 12.84 -5.21 -9.26
N SER A 45 11.90 -4.51 -9.90
CA SER A 45 12.16 -3.66 -11.08
C SER A 45 12.47 -2.21 -10.73
N HIS A 46 12.44 -1.86 -9.45
CA HIS A 46 12.66 -0.51 -8.93
C HIS A 46 11.70 0.55 -9.50
N CYS A 47 10.50 0.13 -9.87
CA CYS A 47 9.48 1.00 -10.45
C CYS A 47 8.41 1.44 -9.45
N CYS A 48 8.18 0.63 -8.40
CA CYS A 48 7.15 0.88 -7.41
C CYS A 48 7.69 0.71 -6.00
N LEU A 49 7.63 1.78 -5.21
CA LEU A 49 7.95 1.76 -3.80
C LEU A 49 6.66 1.72 -2.99
N PHE A 50 6.61 0.83 -2.02
CA PHE A 50 5.54 0.74 -1.03
C PHE A 50 6.02 1.24 0.32
N GLU A 51 5.15 1.96 1.03
CA GLU A 51 5.33 2.35 2.43
C GLU A 51 4.07 2.06 3.23
N CYS A 52 4.25 1.67 4.48
CA CYS A 52 3.15 1.58 5.44
C CYS A 52 3.61 2.13 6.78
N GLU A 53 2.90 3.13 7.26
CA GLU A 53 3.09 3.73 8.57
C GLU A 53 1.86 3.49 9.43
N LEU A 54 2.04 2.87 10.59
CA LEU A 54 0.99 2.70 11.59
C LEU A 54 1.40 3.40 12.87
N ASP A 55 0.64 4.41 13.24
CA ASP A 55 0.81 5.13 14.51
C ASP A 55 0.57 4.19 15.71
N PRO A 56 1.25 4.37 16.86
CA PRO A 56 1.00 3.56 18.05
C PRO A 56 -0.47 3.48 18.46
N SER A 57 -1.26 4.55 18.26
CA SER A 57 -2.70 4.58 18.56
C SER A 57 -3.55 3.69 17.63
N TRP A 58 -2.99 3.26 16.51
CA TRP A 58 -3.64 2.29 15.61
C TRP A 58 -3.77 0.90 16.23
N PHE A 59 -2.89 0.57 17.18
CA PHE A 59 -2.88 -0.69 17.91
C PHE A 59 -3.71 -0.59 19.19
N GLU A 60 -4.17 -1.73 19.71
CA GLU A 60 -4.76 -1.81 21.04
C GLU A 60 -3.69 -1.65 22.13
N GLU A 61 -2.51 -2.21 21.87
CA GLU A 61 -1.31 -2.03 22.68
C GLU A 61 -0.11 -1.94 21.75
N TYR A 62 0.80 -0.99 22.03
CA TYR A 62 2.05 -0.82 21.32
C TYR A 62 3.15 -0.46 22.32
N SER A 63 4.13 -1.36 22.50
CA SER A 63 5.15 -1.23 23.54
C SER A 63 6.55 -1.53 22.97
N PHE A 64 7.17 -0.48 22.41
CA PHE A 64 8.55 -0.48 21.91
C PHE A 64 9.26 0.77 22.45
N GLU A 65 10.24 0.57 23.34
CA GLU A 65 10.99 1.66 23.98
C GLU A 65 12.15 2.15 23.12
N TYR A 66 12.62 1.32 22.19
CA TYR A 66 13.68 1.62 21.23
C TYR A 66 13.40 0.95 19.89
N GLU A 67 14.09 1.44 18.86
CA GLU A 67 13.92 0.88 17.51
C GLU A 67 14.44 -0.56 17.44
N LYS A 68 13.62 -1.44 16.89
CA LYS A 68 13.97 -2.81 16.54
C LYS A 68 13.56 -3.05 15.10
N THR A 69 14.49 -3.57 14.30
CA THR A 69 14.23 -3.97 12.91
C THR A 69 14.26 -5.48 12.80
N ILE A 70 13.24 -6.06 12.18
CA ILE A 70 13.13 -7.50 11.96
C ILE A 70 12.92 -7.80 10.48
N GLY A 71 13.64 -8.78 9.96
CA GLY A 71 13.45 -9.33 8.63
C GLY A 71 12.54 -10.56 8.68
N ILE A 72 11.53 -10.63 7.80
CA ILE A 72 10.56 -11.72 7.81
C ILE A 72 10.15 -12.14 6.39
N SER A 73 9.93 -13.45 6.20
CA SER A 73 9.33 -14.00 4.98
C SER A 73 7.85 -13.69 4.92
N LEU A 74 7.42 -12.94 3.89
CA LEU A 74 6.01 -12.59 3.66
C LEU A 74 5.11 -13.81 3.48
N SER A 75 5.62 -14.86 2.81
CA SER A 75 4.85 -16.10 2.60
C SER A 75 4.51 -16.78 3.93
N THR A 76 5.50 -16.91 4.82
CA THR A 76 5.32 -17.55 6.13
C THR A 76 4.47 -16.67 7.05
N PHE A 77 4.78 -15.38 7.10
CA PHE A 77 4.02 -14.43 7.93
C PHE A 77 2.54 -14.38 7.54
N TYR A 78 2.25 -14.30 6.22
CA TYR A 78 0.86 -14.35 5.75
C TYR A 78 0.14 -15.64 6.14
N LYS A 79 0.78 -16.82 6.01
CA LYS A 79 0.17 -18.10 6.39
C LYS A 79 -0.24 -18.12 7.87
N VAL A 80 0.59 -17.55 8.73
CA VAL A 80 0.29 -17.43 10.16
C VAL A 80 -0.86 -16.47 10.42
N LEU A 81 -0.81 -15.27 9.82
CA LEU A 81 -1.89 -14.28 9.95
C LEU A 81 -3.23 -14.81 9.41
N ASN A 82 -3.19 -15.54 8.30
CA ASN A 82 -4.39 -16.14 7.69
C ASN A 82 -4.94 -17.33 8.48
N ALA A 83 -4.18 -17.90 9.41
CA ALA A 83 -4.67 -18.92 10.34
C ALA A 83 -5.56 -18.32 11.44
N ARG A 84 -5.63 -16.98 11.58
CA ARG A 84 -6.47 -16.26 12.54
C ARG A 84 -7.96 -16.51 12.28
N GLN A 85 -8.73 -16.74 13.32
CA GLN A 85 -10.18 -16.67 13.26
C GLN A 85 -10.64 -15.22 13.50
N GLU A 86 -11.81 -14.84 13.00
CA GLU A 86 -12.30 -13.47 13.05
C GLU A 86 -12.36 -12.88 14.48
N SER A 87 -12.70 -13.73 15.46
CA SER A 87 -12.78 -13.34 16.88
C SER A 87 -11.44 -13.27 17.61
N GLN A 88 -10.32 -13.65 16.95
CA GLN A 88 -9.00 -13.63 17.58
C GLN A 88 -8.29 -12.31 17.29
N SER A 89 -7.60 -11.77 18.31
CA SER A 89 -6.63 -10.69 18.12
C SER A 89 -5.32 -11.23 17.55
N ILE A 90 -4.52 -10.34 16.97
CA ILE A 90 -3.14 -10.60 16.57
C ILE A 90 -2.23 -9.95 17.62
N GLU A 91 -1.34 -10.73 18.19
CA GLU A 91 -0.28 -10.25 19.05
C GLU A 91 1.07 -10.61 18.43
N LEU A 92 1.95 -9.65 18.27
CA LEU A 92 3.35 -9.87 17.88
C LEU A 92 4.24 -9.53 19.07
N VAL A 93 5.09 -10.48 19.44
CA VAL A 93 6.00 -10.38 20.59
C VAL A 93 7.43 -10.64 20.14
N LEU A 94 8.32 -9.73 20.50
CA LEU A 94 9.77 -9.95 20.40
C LEU A 94 10.30 -10.27 21.78
N ASP A 95 11.02 -11.38 21.88
CA ASP A 95 11.75 -11.77 23.08
C ASP A 95 13.09 -11.05 23.10
N GLU A 96 13.44 -10.46 24.24
CA GLU A 96 14.73 -9.78 24.42
C GLU A 96 15.88 -10.77 24.60
N GLU A 97 15.59 -12.01 24.98
CA GLU A 97 16.58 -13.07 25.16
C GLU A 97 16.85 -13.86 23.86
N ASN A 98 15.99 -13.73 22.85
CA ASN A 98 16.11 -14.47 21.58
C ASN A 98 15.83 -13.57 20.37
N ASP A 99 16.86 -13.00 19.82
CA ASP A 99 16.80 -12.07 18.67
C ASP A 99 16.54 -12.75 17.32
N ASP A 100 16.51 -14.07 17.26
CA ASP A 100 16.35 -14.84 16.00
C ASP A 100 14.89 -15.25 15.73
N ILE A 101 13.98 -14.97 16.67
CA ILE A 101 12.60 -15.44 16.61
C ILE A 101 11.63 -14.28 16.91
N VAL A 102 10.51 -14.26 16.19
CA VAL A 102 9.34 -13.46 16.53
C VAL A 102 8.16 -14.38 16.82
N CYS A 103 7.48 -14.13 17.94
CA CYS A 103 6.24 -14.83 18.29
C CYS A 103 5.06 -14.07 17.69
N VAL A 104 4.20 -14.78 16.95
CA VAL A 104 2.95 -14.26 16.42
C VAL A 104 1.82 -15.11 16.98
N ASN A 105 0.99 -14.49 17.81
CA ASN A 105 -0.06 -15.19 18.54
C ASN A 105 -1.43 -14.75 18.03
N CYS A 106 -2.35 -15.71 17.90
CA CYS A 106 -3.77 -15.43 17.68
C CYS A 106 -4.52 -15.75 18.97
N ILE A 107 -4.85 -14.70 19.73
CA ILE A 107 -5.45 -14.82 21.05
C ILE A 107 -6.96 -14.74 20.95
N LYS A 108 -7.64 -15.69 21.58
CA LYS A 108 -9.10 -15.79 21.54
C LYS A 108 -9.77 -14.60 22.21
N GLY A 109 -10.83 -14.11 21.58
CA GLY A 109 -11.81 -13.22 22.24
C GLY A 109 -12.76 -14.00 23.13
N ALA A 110 -13.74 -13.29 23.70
CA ALA A 110 -14.70 -13.84 24.66
C ALA A 110 -15.45 -15.11 24.17
N ASN A 111 -15.66 -15.26 22.88
CA ASN A 111 -16.36 -16.39 22.26
C ASN A 111 -15.42 -17.40 21.55
N GLY A 112 -14.11 -17.29 21.76
CA GLY A 112 -13.13 -18.16 21.13
C GLY A 112 -12.89 -19.46 21.93
N TYR A 113 -12.50 -20.53 21.25
CA TYR A 113 -12.26 -21.83 21.87
C TYR A 113 -10.80 -22.08 22.26
N PHE A 114 -9.83 -21.53 21.52
CA PHE A 114 -8.41 -21.76 21.75
C PHE A 114 -7.54 -20.61 21.20
N ASP A 115 -6.37 -20.49 21.76
CA ASP A 115 -5.29 -19.62 21.30
C ASP A 115 -4.36 -20.37 20.35
N LYS A 116 -3.63 -19.64 19.51
CA LYS A 116 -2.60 -20.19 18.63
C LYS A 116 -1.32 -19.40 18.85
N TYR A 117 -0.22 -20.12 18.97
CA TYR A 117 1.10 -19.56 19.18
C TYR A 117 2.01 -20.03 18.06
N PHE A 118 2.66 -19.08 17.40
CA PHE A 118 3.58 -19.35 16.29
C PHE A 118 4.90 -18.67 16.57
N GLU A 119 5.97 -19.40 16.35
CA GLU A 119 7.35 -18.89 16.38
C GLU A 119 7.86 -18.84 14.95
N LEU A 120 8.27 -17.66 14.49
CA LEU A 120 8.82 -17.45 13.16
C LEU A 120 10.29 -17.08 13.27
N SER A 121 11.13 -17.82 12.54
CA SER A 121 12.53 -17.46 12.41
C SER A 121 12.68 -16.17 11.63
N LEU A 122 13.44 -15.23 12.18
CA LEU A 122 13.83 -14.00 11.52
C LEU A 122 14.91 -14.27 10.47
N ILE A 123 14.95 -13.42 9.46
CA ILE A 123 15.96 -13.48 8.39
C ILE A 123 16.75 -12.19 8.37
N ASN A 124 18.06 -12.34 8.13
CA ASN A 124 18.90 -11.15 7.97
C ASN A 124 18.72 -10.62 6.55
N ILE A 125 18.29 -9.36 6.44
CA ILE A 125 18.09 -8.66 5.17
C ILE A 125 18.90 -7.38 5.24
N GLU A 126 19.82 -7.21 4.31
CA GLU A 126 20.57 -5.97 4.13
C GLU A 126 19.78 -5.07 3.15
N MET A 127 19.02 -4.13 3.68
CA MET A 127 18.30 -3.14 2.89
C MET A 127 18.24 -1.83 3.67
N GLU A 128 18.56 -0.74 3.01
CA GLU A 128 18.43 0.59 3.56
C GLU A 128 17.10 1.22 3.16
N CYS A 129 16.41 1.85 4.11
CA CYS A 129 15.22 2.63 3.81
C CYS A 129 15.59 3.88 3.02
N MET A 130 14.88 4.11 1.93
CA MET A 130 14.97 5.34 1.16
C MET A 130 14.30 6.47 1.93
N LYS A 131 14.96 7.63 1.99
CA LYS A 131 14.34 8.85 2.52
C LYS A 131 13.48 9.46 1.42
N ILE A 132 12.16 9.41 1.60
CA ILE A 132 11.23 10.03 0.68
C ILE A 132 10.86 11.40 1.22
N THR A 133 11.11 12.41 0.41
CA THR A 133 10.54 13.73 0.67
C THR A 133 9.16 13.76 0.02
N PRO A 134 8.09 14.13 0.75
CA PRO A 134 6.77 14.25 0.14
C PRO A 134 6.85 15.12 -1.12
N PRO A 135 6.36 14.64 -2.26
CA PRO A 135 6.40 15.42 -3.50
C PRO A 135 5.48 16.64 -3.38
N GLU A 136 5.90 17.76 -3.96
CA GLU A 136 4.96 18.81 -4.31
C GLU A 136 4.12 18.32 -5.48
N THR A 137 2.84 18.11 -5.26
CA THR A 137 1.90 17.63 -6.26
C THR A 137 1.38 18.80 -7.11
N LEU A 138 1.27 18.59 -8.41
CA LEU A 138 0.59 19.49 -9.34
C LEU A 138 -0.89 19.16 -9.45
N VAL A 139 -1.25 17.91 -9.20
CA VAL A 139 -2.62 17.41 -9.18
C VAL A 139 -2.84 16.55 -7.96
N ASP A 140 -3.90 16.86 -7.21
CA ASP A 140 -4.43 16.07 -6.11
C ASP A 140 -5.82 15.55 -6.48
N LEU A 141 -6.02 14.25 -6.38
CA LEU A 141 -7.27 13.58 -6.72
C LEU A 141 -7.66 12.60 -5.61
N THR A 142 -8.88 12.77 -5.08
CA THR A 142 -9.50 11.78 -4.18
C THR A 142 -10.79 11.26 -4.80
N MET A 143 -10.89 9.93 -4.89
CA MET A 143 -12.09 9.28 -5.42
C MET A 143 -12.42 7.97 -4.70
N GLU A 144 -13.59 7.41 -5.00
CA GLU A 144 -13.99 6.10 -4.46
C GLU A 144 -13.05 5.02 -4.97
N THR A 145 -12.45 4.28 -4.02
CA THR A 145 -11.47 3.23 -4.32
C THR A 145 -12.02 2.16 -5.26
N LYS A 146 -13.26 1.69 -4.99
CA LYS A 146 -13.88 0.63 -5.79
C LYS A 146 -14.07 1.06 -7.24
N THR A 147 -14.60 2.26 -7.47
CA THR A 147 -14.83 2.81 -8.80
C THR A 147 -13.53 2.92 -9.59
N PHE A 148 -12.45 3.40 -8.96
CA PHE A 148 -11.14 3.45 -9.60
C PHE A 148 -10.64 2.05 -9.98
N CYS A 149 -10.65 1.10 -9.04
CA CYS A 149 -10.18 -0.27 -9.30
C CYS A 149 -10.98 -0.98 -10.39
N ASP A 150 -12.30 -0.78 -10.42
CA ASP A 150 -13.16 -1.36 -11.46
C ASP A 150 -12.83 -0.79 -12.86
N MET A 151 -12.52 0.50 -12.95
CA MET A 151 -12.04 1.12 -14.20
C MET A 151 -10.68 0.55 -14.63
N ILE A 152 -9.72 0.42 -13.72
CA ILE A 152 -8.40 -0.15 -14.02
C ILE A 152 -8.51 -1.55 -14.60
N ASN A 153 -9.36 -2.41 -14.02
CA ASN A 153 -9.61 -3.76 -14.55
C ASN A 153 -10.15 -3.75 -15.99
N GLN A 154 -10.94 -2.74 -16.36
CA GLN A 154 -11.46 -2.60 -17.73
C GLN A 154 -10.38 -2.13 -18.71
N PHE A 155 -9.52 -1.17 -18.31
CA PHE A 155 -8.42 -0.69 -19.15
C PHE A 155 -7.41 -1.79 -19.49
N MET A 156 -7.14 -2.72 -18.55
CA MET A 156 -6.22 -3.86 -18.75
C MET A 156 -6.66 -4.82 -19.86
N ILE A 157 -7.90 -4.71 -20.37
CA ILE A 157 -8.36 -5.51 -21.52
C ILE A 157 -7.66 -5.06 -22.81
N PHE A 158 -7.26 -3.79 -22.91
CA PHE A 158 -6.80 -3.18 -24.16
C PHE A 158 -5.30 -2.94 -24.23
N ASP A 159 -4.63 -2.66 -23.10
CA ASP A 159 -3.20 -2.34 -23.09
C ASP A 159 -2.60 -2.56 -21.69
N ASP A 160 -1.26 -2.57 -21.64
CA ASP A 160 -0.46 -2.58 -20.42
C ASP A 160 -0.11 -1.16 -19.91
N VAL A 161 -0.51 -0.13 -20.66
CA VAL A 161 -0.20 1.28 -20.36
C VAL A 161 -1.49 2.07 -20.19
N LEU A 162 -1.58 2.81 -19.10
CA LEU A 162 -2.61 3.81 -18.86
C LEU A 162 -2.02 5.20 -19.08
N MET A 163 -2.55 5.95 -20.00
CA MET A 163 -2.31 7.37 -20.15
C MET A 163 -3.38 8.14 -19.39
N ILE A 164 -2.96 9.05 -18.53
CA ILE A 164 -3.84 9.94 -17.75
C ILE A 164 -3.55 11.38 -18.19
N THR A 165 -4.61 12.15 -18.43
CA THR A 165 -4.55 13.57 -18.74
C THR A 165 -5.40 14.35 -17.73
N PHE A 166 -4.84 15.37 -17.14
CA PHE A 166 -5.50 16.24 -16.17
C PHE A 166 -5.64 17.64 -16.75
N THR A 167 -6.82 18.20 -16.66
CA THR A 167 -7.13 19.60 -17.00
C THR A 167 -8.00 20.21 -15.92
N GLU A 168 -8.22 21.52 -15.95
CA GLU A 168 -9.10 22.22 -14.99
C GLU A 168 -10.56 21.74 -15.05
N GLU A 169 -10.98 21.09 -16.16
CA GLU A 169 -12.38 20.70 -16.38
C GLU A 169 -12.63 19.19 -16.20
N LYS A 170 -11.63 18.35 -16.52
CA LYS A 170 -11.81 16.90 -16.59
C LYS A 170 -10.52 16.11 -16.42
N ILE A 171 -10.70 14.83 -16.11
CA ILE A 171 -9.64 13.83 -16.05
C ILE A 171 -9.89 12.83 -17.17
N GLY A 172 -8.94 12.69 -18.09
CA GLY A 172 -8.98 11.72 -19.18
C GLY A 172 -8.13 10.50 -18.88
N LEU A 173 -8.68 9.29 -19.06
CA LEU A 173 -7.94 8.04 -18.98
C LEU A 173 -8.02 7.32 -20.32
N THR A 174 -6.90 6.81 -20.82
CA THR A 174 -6.85 6.11 -22.10
C THR A 174 -5.89 4.93 -22.02
N ALA A 175 -6.31 3.76 -22.53
CA ALA A 175 -5.45 2.64 -22.87
C ALA A 175 -5.69 2.27 -24.34
N SER A 176 -4.61 2.06 -25.13
CA SER A 176 -4.70 1.83 -26.57
C SER A 176 -3.64 0.82 -27.02
N GLY A 177 -4.09 -0.40 -27.31
CA GLY A 177 -3.26 -1.49 -27.80
C GLY A 177 -3.69 -1.96 -29.20
N SER A 178 -3.12 -3.09 -29.65
CA SER A 178 -3.38 -3.69 -30.98
C SER A 178 -4.84 -4.09 -31.18
N ASP A 179 -5.53 -4.49 -30.11
CA ASP A 179 -6.86 -5.07 -30.15
C ASP A 179 -7.99 -4.03 -29.99
N GLY A 180 -7.61 -2.78 -29.67
CA GLY A 180 -8.57 -1.70 -29.52
C GLY A 180 -8.12 -0.61 -28.54
N LYS A 181 -9.10 0.24 -28.21
CA LYS A 181 -8.87 1.40 -27.33
C LYS A 181 -10.04 1.59 -26.38
N MET A 182 -9.73 1.87 -25.13
CA MET A 182 -10.68 2.37 -24.15
C MET A 182 -10.30 3.81 -23.77
N ARG A 183 -11.30 4.69 -23.71
CA ARG A 183 -11.18 6.04 -23.20
C ARG A 183 -12.33 6.36 -22.26
N THR A 184 -12.00 6.98 -21.14
CA THR A 184 -12.98 7.49 -20.17
C THR A 184 -12.64 8.94 -19.83
N GLU A 185 -13.65 9.77 -19.70
CA GLU A 185 -13.56 11.14 -19.20
C GLU A 185 -14.35 11.21 -17.89
N ILE A 186 -13.72 11.70 -16.84
CA ILE A 186 -14.32 11.90 -15.53
C ILE A 186 -14.44 13.39 -15.31
N ASN A 187 -15.67 13.87 -15.03
CA ASN A 187 -15.87 15.25 -14.63
C ASN A 187 -15.35 15.47 -13.22
N ILE A 188 -14.79 16.64 -12.97
CA ILE A 188 -14.27 17.01 -11.65
C ILE A 188 -15.35 17.00 -10.57
N ASP A 189 -16.61 17.24 -10.93
CA ASP A 189 -17.77 17.18 -10.02
C ASP A 189 -18.15 15.75 -9.59
N ASP A 190 -17.65 14.72 -10.29
CA ASP A 190 -17.95 13.30 -10.01
C ASP A 190 -16.90 12.65 -9.07
N VAL A 191 -15.86 13.37 -8.69
CA VAL A 191 -14.84 12.94 -7.73
C VAL A 191 -15.00 13.66 -6.40
N LYS A 192 -14.39 13.12 -5.34
CA LYS A 192 -14.54 13.72 -4.00
C LYS A 192 -13.76 15.02 -3.84
N GLU A 193 -12.51 15.00 -4.30
CA GLU A 193 -11.63 16.15 -4.27
C GLU A 193 -10.81 16.16 -5.56
N TYR A 194 -10.67 17.31 -6.14
CA TYR A 194 -9.80 17.54 -7.28
C TYR A 194 -9.16 18.93 -7.18
N GLN A 195 -7.85 18.95 -7.20
CA GLN A 195 -7.08 20.19 -7.25
C GLN A 195 -6.02 20.04 -8.34
N ILE A 196 -5.84 21.07 -9.13
CA ILE A 196 -4.80 21.17 -10.15
C ILE A 196 -4.17 22.56 -10.09
N ALA A 197 -2.86 22.64 -10.29
CA ALA A 197 -2.17 23.92 -10.37
C ALA A 197 -2.70 24.74 -11.55
N GLU A 198 -2.78 26.06 -11.38
CA GLU A 198 -3.37 26.97 -12.37
C GLU A 198 -2.65 26.90 -13.73
N GLN A 199 -3.42 26.86 -14.82
CA GLN A 199 -2.95 26.86 -16.20
C GLN A 199 -2.06 25.67 -16.57
N ILE A 200 -2.19 24.54 -15.85
CA ILE A 200 -1.46 23.32 -16.14
C ILE A 200 -2.37 22.30 -16.83
N GLU A 201 -1.84 21.67 -17.86
CA GLU A 201 -2.29 20.38 -18.37
C GLU A 201 -1.18 19.36 -18.11
N LEU A 202 -1.48 18.32 -17.31
CA LEU A 202 -0.54 17.27 -16.99
C LEU A 202 -0.93 15.98 -17.72
N LYS A 203 0.02 15.41 -18.49
CA LYS A 203 -0.17 14.15 -19.19
C LYS A 203 0.94 13.19 -18.80
N GLN A 204 0.56 12.02 -18.27
CA GLN A 204 1.49 11.00 -17.81
C GLN A 204 1.00 9.61 -18.16
N SER A 205 1.95 8.69 -18.31
CA SER A 205 1.67 7.29 -18.60
C SER A 205 2.23 6.38 -17.52
N TYR A 206 1.45 5.35 -17.14
CA TYR A 206 1.82 4.42 -16.09
C TYR A 206 1.56 2.97 -16.52
N SER A 207 2.25 2.03 -15.89
CA SER A 207 2.00 0.61 -16.08
C SER A 207 0.71 0.20 -15.39
N LEU A 208 -0.28 -0.26 -16.17
CA LEU A 208 -1.55 -0.82 -15.67
C LEU A 208 -1.33 -2.03 -14.75
N ARG A 209 -0.30 -2.83 -15.02
CA ARG A 209 0.08 -3.94 -14.15
C ARG A 209 0.36 -3.48 -12.73
N TYR A 210 1.16 -2.43 -12.54
CA TYR A 210 1.47 -1.90 -11.20
C TYR A 210 0.26 -1.25 -10.56
N ILE A 211 -0.51 -0.44 -11.30
CA ILE A 211 -1.74 0.16 -10.76
C ILE A 211 -2.71 -0.93 -10.30
N ASN A 212 -2.86 -2.01 -11.07
CA ASN A 212 -3.72 -3.14 -10.66
C ASN A 212 -3.20 -3.84 -9.39
N MET A 213 -1.88 -4.04 -9.27
CA MET A 213 -1.30 -4.57 -8.02
C MET A 213 -1.61 -3.68 -6.82
N MET A 214 -1.55 -2.35 -6.98
CA MET A 214 -1.94 -1.39 -5.95
C MET A 214 -3.44 -1.44 -5.66
N CYS A 215 -4.29 -1.67 -6.66
CA CYS A 215 -5.74 -1.85 -6.51
C CYS A 215 -6.13 -3.09 -5.68
N HIS A 216 -5.27 -4.09 -5.54
CA HIS A 216 -5.53 -5.22 -4.65
C HIS A 216 -5.65 -4.80 -3.16
N PHE A 217 -5.15 -3.64 -2.81
CA PHE A 217 -5.26 -3.04 -1.47
C PHE A 217 -6.60 -2.31 -1.22
N ASN A 218 -7.57 -2.42 -2.11
CA ASN A 218 -8.86 -1.71 -2.08
C ASN A 218 -9.69 -1.90 -0.79
N LYS A 219 -9.40 -2.95 -0.01
CA LYS A 219 -10.06 -3.21 1.28
C LYS A 219 -9.51 -2.34 2.42
N LEU A 220 -8.44 -1.60 2.21
CA LEU A 220 -7.82 -0.76 3.22
C LEU A 220 -8.64 0.51 3.49
N SER A 221 -9.17 1.13 2.44
CA SER A 221 -9.95 2.37 2.53
C SER A 221 -11.01 2.41 1.43
N SER A 222 -12.17 3.02 1.73
CA SER A 222 -13.21 3.31 0.73
C SER A 222 -12.84 4.44 -0.21
N GLU A 223 -11.87 5.26 0.18
CA GLU A 223 -11.36 6.41 -0.55
C GLU A 223 -9.89 6.22 -0.88
N LEU A 224 -9.52 6.66 -2.05
CA LEU A 224 -8.17 6.61 -2.57
C LEU A 224 -7.71 8.01 -2.92
N TYR A 225 -6.63 8.45 -2.28
CA TYR A 225 -5.92 9.67 -2.65
C TYR A 225 -4.83 9.34 -3.68
N MET A 226 -4.70 10.18 -4.68
CA MET A 226 -3.65 10.13 -5.69
C MET A 226 -3.06 11.52 -5.92
N GLY A 227 -1.74 11.61 -5.86
CA GLY A 227 -0.98 12.82 -6.13
C GLY A 227 -0.09 12.65 -7.37
N PHE A 228 -0.06 13.66 -8.25
CA PHE A 228 0.72 13.63 -9.48
C PHE A 228 1.60 14.86 -9.60
N SER A 229 2.78 14.67 -10.16
CA SER A 229 3.77 15.71 -10.42
C SER A 229 4.51 15.38 -11.72
N ASP A 230 5.04 16.38 -12.39
CA ASP A 230 5.85 16.17 -13.60
C ASP A 230 7.23 15.57 -13.32
N ALA A 231 7.77 15.82 -12.13
CA ALA A 231 9.13 15.46 -11.73
C ALA A 231 9.23 14.25 -10.79
N MET A 232 8.10 13.79 -10.23
CA MET A 232 8.10 12.77 -9.17
C MET A 232 7.19 11.59 -9.52
N PRO A 233 7.42 10.41 -8.91
CA PRO A 233 6.49 9.28 -9.03
C PRO A 233 5.09 9.66 -8.60
N MET A 234 4.06 9.05 -9.22
CA MET A 234 2.67 9.12 -8.76
C MET A 234 2.60 8.58 -7.34
N LEU A 235 1.96 9.33 -6.46
CA LEU A 235 1.61 8.86 -5.12
C LEU A 235 0.19 8.28 -5.14
N MET A 236 0.00 7.08 -4.62
CA MET A 236 -1.31 6.49 -4.33
C MET A 236 -1.37 6.13 -2.85
N LYS A 237 -2.35 6.66 -2.11
CA LYS A 237 -2.41 6.54 -0.66
C LYS A 237 -3.76 6.06 -0.17
N TYR A 238 -3.74 5.07 0.72
CA TYR A 238 -4.87 4.52 1.45
C TYR A 238 -4.81 4.98 2.90
N ASP A 239 -5.82 5.68 3.36
CA ASP A 239 -5.97 6.04 4.77
C ASP A 239 -6.43 4.84 5.58
N LEU A 240 -5.72 4.56 6.67
CA LEU A 240 -6.02 3.47 7.60
C LEU A 240 -6.69 3.94 8.89
N GLY A 241 -6.80 5.26 9.06
CA GLY A 241 -7.25 5.94 10.27
C GLY A 241 -6.13 6.13 11.29
N GLU A 242 -6.37 6.98 12.28
CA GLU A 242 -5.46 7.20 13.42
C GLU A 242 -4.03 7.57 12.98
N ASN A 243 -3.90 8.53 12.05
CA ASN A 243 -2.64 8.98 11.44
C ASN A 243 -1.84 7.87 10.73
N SER A 244 -2.49 6.78 10.38
CA SER A 244 -1.88 5.60 9.75
C SER A 244 -2.25 5.51 8.28
N HIS A 245 -1.32 5.06 7.45
CA HIS A 245 -1.57 4.94 6.02
C HIS A 245 -0.70 3.87 5.35
N ALA A 246 -1.13 3.47 4.16
CA ALA A 246 -0.34 2.70 3.22
C ALA A 246 -0.25 3.48 1.91
N SER A 247 0.94 3.64 1.36
CA SER A 247 1.18 4.43 0.16
C SER A 247 2.08 3.69 -0.84
N PHE A 248 1.92 4.08 -2.10
CA PHE A 248 2.72 3.61 -3.22
C PHE A 248 3.25 4.80 -3.99
N HIS A 249 4.50 4.70 -4.41
CA HIS A 249 5.14 5.65 -5.30
C HIS A 249 5.48 4.91 -6.59
N LEU A 250 4.76 5.22 -7.68
CA LEU A 250 4.93 4.57 -8.97
C LEU A 250 5.59 5.51 -9.98
N ALA A 251 6.74 5.10 -10.50
CA ALA A 251 7.42 5.84 -11.55
C ALA A 251 6.57 5.90 -12.84
N PRO A 252 6.48 7.08 -13.50
CA PRO A 252 5.84 7.18 -14.80
C PRO A 252 6.61 6.38 -15.84
N LYS A 253 5.91 5.89 -16.86
CA LYS A 253 6.55 5.35 -18.07
C LYS A 253 7.07 6.51 -18.91
N ILE A 254 8.33 6.41 -19.31
CA ILE A 254 8.89 7.31 -20.32
C ILE A 254 8.28 6.89 -21.68
N THR A 255 7.44 7.73 -22.23
CA THR A 255 6.99 7.59 -23.61
C THR A 255 7.95 8.39 -24.48
N ASP A 256 8.63 7.75 -25.41
CA ASP A 256 9.41 8.43 -26.44
C ASP A 256 8.44 9.24 -27.34
N GLU A 257 7.99 10.39 -26.85
CA GLU A 257 7.37 11.42 -27.70
C GLU A 257 8.49 12.32 -28.25
N GLN A 258 9.36 11.74 -29.09
CA GLN A 258 10.24 12.47 -29.99
C GLN A 258 10.33 11.69 -31.29
N ASP A 259 9.23 11.67 -32.08
CA ASP A 259 9.25 11.43 -33.51
C ASP A 259 7.84 11.70 -34.08
N GLU A 260 7.46 12.97 -34.18
CA GLU A 260 6.58 13.52 -35.24
C GLU A 260 6.90 14.99 -35.48
#